data_59151a2affc59a2b2e619444b715d479
#
_entry.id   59151a2affc59a2b2e619444b715d479
#
_cell.length_a   1.000
_cell.length_b   1.000
_cell.length_c   1.000
_cell.angle_alpha   90.00
_cell.angle_beta   90.00
_cell.angle_gamma   90.00
#
_symmetry.space_group_name_H-M   'P 1'
#
loop_
_entity.id
_entity.type
_entity.pdbx_description
1 polymer ?
#
loop_
_entity_poly.entity_id
_entity_poly.type
_entity_poly.pdbx_seq_one_letter_code
_entity_poly.pdbx_strand_id
1 'polypeptide(L)'
;LVDSRLPGDPHPGREWVVTTRVPEQQHLDTAAEVDQDLRTYVLDTSVLLSDPRAFFRFAEHSVVVPVVVITELEAKRHDPELGYFARQALRHLDELRVEHGRLDFPVPVGAGGTLRVELANTDASVLPAGLRLSDNDTRILSVATHLAQDGQEVTIVSKDLPMRVKAASLGLHAEEYLAEQAVDSGWTGIADLNVSGDDISDLYESEVA
;
A
#
# COMPACT_ATOMS: atom_id res chain seq x y z
N LEU A 1 -6.59 -67.73 -55.04
CA LEU A 1 -6.44 -67.24 -56.39
C LEU A 1 -6.59 -65.75 -56.42
N VAL A 2 -5.51 -65.17 -56.65
CA VAL A 2 -5.01 -63.87 -56.98
C VAL A 2 -5.92 -63.14 -57.98
N ASP A 3 -6.22 -61.87 -57.75
CA ASP A 3 -6.10 -60.93 -58.86
C ASP A 3 -5.62 -59.55 -58.35
N SER A 4 -4.47 -59.19 -58.81
CA SER A 4 -3.75 -57.96 -58.70
C SER A 4 -4.18 -57.05 -59.84
N ARG A 5 -4.71 -55.88 -59.50
CA ARG A 5 -4.68 -54.69 -60.40
C ARG A 5 -4.43 -53.44 -59.66
N LEU A 6 -3.28 -52.90 -59.94
CA LEU A 6 -2.98 -51.52 -59.70
C LEU A 6 -3.68 -50.60 -60.72
N PRO A 7 -4.22 -49.51 -60.39
CA PRO A 7 -4.55 -48.45 -61.32
C PRO A 7 -3.61 -47.25 -61.20
N GLY A 8 -2.91 -46.97 -62.28
CA GLY A 8 -3.15 -45.74 -63.02
C GLY A 8 -2.34 -44.52 -62.55
N ASP A 9 -1.41 -44.17 -63.45
CA ASP A 9 -0.52 -43.04 -63.43
C ASP A 9 -1.19 -41.69 -63.09
N PRO A 10 -0.46 -40.79 -62.45
CA PRO A 10 -0.96 -39.42 -62.05
C PRO A 10 -0.93 -38.50 -63.30
N HIS A 11 -2.03 -37.81 -63.51
CA HIS A 11 -2.11 -36.64 -64.39
C HIS A 11 -1.23 -35.53 -63.91
N PRO A 12 -0.43 -34.86 -64.76
CA PRO A 12 0.34 -33.68 -64.42
C PRO A 12 -0.58 -32.48 -64.46
N GLY A 13 -0.61 -31.74 -63.33
CA GLY A 13 -1.20 -30.41 -63.34
C GLY A 13 -2.18 -30.09 -62.24
N ARG A 14 -1.86 -30.36 -60.96
CA ARG A 14 -2.45 -29.63 -59.82
C ARG A 14 -1.40 -29.43 -58.78
N GLU A 15 -0.89 -28.21 -58.75
CA GLU A 15 -0.11 -27.68 -57.62
C GLU A 15 -1.02 -27.62 -56.40
N TRP A 16 -0.78 -28.52 -55.45
CA TRP A 16 -1.42 -28.43 -54.13
C TRP A 16 -0.62 -27.40 -53.31
N VAL A 17 -1.12 -26.14 -53.25
CA VAL A 17 -0.65 -25.18 -52.29
C VAL A 17 -1.16 -25.61 -50.92
N VAL A 18 -0.30 -26.27 -50.14
CA VAL A 18 -0.54 -26.52 -48.72
C VAL A 18 -0.35 -25.20 -48.03
N THR A 19 -1.43 -24.45 -47.84
CA THR A 19 -1.44 -23.31 -46.96
C THR A 19 -1.48 -23.84 -45.52
N THR A 20 -0.32 -24.10 -44.94
CA THR A 20 -0.18 -24.23 -43.49
C THR A 20 -0.49 -22.89 -42.89
N ARG A 21 -1.73 -22.71 -42.46
CA ARG A 21 -2.08 -21.63 -41.53
C ARG A 21 -1.39 -21.95 -40.21
N VAL A 22 -0.23 -21.37 -40.00
CA VAL A 22 0.37 -21.23 -38.68
C VAL A 22 -0.65 -20.43 -37.86
N PRO A 23 -1.17 -20.93 -36.74
CA PRO A 23 -1.96 -20.09 -35.85
C PRO A 23 -1.06 -18.94 -35.44
N GLU A 24 -1.50 -17.74 -35.74
CA GLU A 24 -0.94 -16.49 -35.24
C GLU A 24 -0.81 -16.65 -33.74
N GLN A 25 0.42 -16.74 -33.26
CA GLN A 25 0.72 -16.67 -31.85
C GLN A 25 0.20 -15.33 -31.42
N GLN A 26 -0.99 -15.33 -30.78
CA GLN A 26 -1.40 -14.25 -29.96
C GLN A 26 -0.30 -14.11 -28.91
N HIS A 27 0.52 -13.10 -29.08
CA HIS A 27 1.42 -12.61 -28.07
C HIS A 27 0.60 -12.36 -26.81
N LEU A 28 0.81 -13.23 -25.84
CA LEU A 28 0.48 -12.98 -24.44
C LEU A 28 1.51 -11.98 -23.89
N ASP A 29 1.49 -10.76 -24.44
CA ASP A 29 2.18 -9.60 -23.89
C ASP A 29 1.30 -8.94 -22.82
N THR A 30 0.79 -9.73 -21.86
CA THR A 30 -0.02 -9.20 -20.76
C THR A 30 0.65 -9.39 -19.40
N ALA A 31 1.96 -9.65 -19.37
CA ALA A 31 2.68 -9.82 -18.11
C ALA A 31 3.77 -8.76 -17.84
N ALA A 32 3.92 -7.75 -18.69
CA ALA A 32 5.00 -6.77 -18.58
C ALA A 32 4.56 -5.32 -18.39
N GLU A 33 3.26 -5.02 -18.32
CA GLU A 33 2.77 -3.63 -18.15
C GLU A 33 2.22 -3.32 -16.76
N VAL A 34 2.26 -4.23 -15.79
CA VAL A 34 1.70 -4.00 -14.44
C VAL A 34 2.75 -3.51 -13.44
N ASP A 35 4.03 -3.40 -13.82
CA ASP A 35 5.12 -3.16 -12.87
C ASP A 35 5.74 -1.74 -12.95
N GLN A 36 5.17 -0.80 -13.69
CA GLN A 36 5.79 0.52 -13.85
C GLN A 36 5.30 1.59 -12.88
N ASP A 37 4.39 1.27 -11.95
CA ASP A 37 3.83 2.25 -11.01
C ASP A 37 3.78 1.76 -9.55
N LEU A 38 4.41 0.62 -9.24
CA LEU A 38 4.40 0.08 -7.88
C LEU A 38 5.39 0.84 -6.98
N ARG A 39 4.86 1.70 -6.12
CA ARG A 39 5.66 2.47 -5.15
C ARG A 39 5.77 1.75 -3.82
N THR A 40 6.84 2.05 -3.11
CA THR A 40 7.06 1.58 -1.74
C THR A 40 6.91 2.76 -0.77
N TYR A 41 5.91 2.69 0.10
CA TYR A 41 5.66 3.69 1.13
C TYR A 41 6.21 3.24 2.46
N VAL A 42 7.18 3.98 3.00
CA VAL A 42 7.73 3.77 4.33
C VAL A 42 6.99 4.68 5.31
N LEU A 43 6.27 4.09 6.26
CA LEU A 43 5.45 4.83 7.20
C LEU A 43 6.25 5.21 8.46
N ASP A 44 6.12 6.48 8.82
CA ASP A 44 6.57 7.02 10.09
C ASP A 44 5.52 6.79 11.20
N THR A 45 5.94 6.79 12.45
CA THR A 45 5.11 6.61 13.63
C THR A 45 3.99 7.65 13.74
N SER A 46 4.27 8.91 13.35
CA SER A 46 3.28 10.00 13.38
C SER A 46 2.06 9.72 12.52
N VAL A 47 2.22 8.96 11.43
CA VAL A 47 1.12 8.53 10.55
C VAL A 47 0.18 7.61 11.31
N LEU A 48 0.71 6.55 11.93
CA LEU A 48 -0.08 5.53 12.63
C LEU A 48 -0.70 6.06 13.93
N LEU A 49 -0.08 7.06 14.55
CA LEU A 49 -0.63 7.76 15.70
C LEU A 49 -1.76 8.73 15.32
N SER A 50 -1.86 9.13 14.06
CA SER A 50 -2.97 9.95 13.56
C SER A 50 -4.06 9.11 12.91
N ASP A 51 -3.70 8.05 12.19
CA ASP A 51 -4.61 7.09 11.56
C ASP A 51 -4.09 5.66 11.73
N PRO A 52 -4.60 4.89 12.69
CA PRO A 52 -4.20 3.50 12.90
C PRO A 52 -4.48 2.56 11.72
N ARG A 53 -5.29 3.00 10.77
CA ARG A 53 -5.64 2.24 9.56
C ARG A 53 -4.89 2.70 8.32
N ALA A 54 -3.88 3.57 8.49
CA ALA A 54 -3.13 4.12 7.37
C ALA A 54 -2.56 3.06 6.44
N PHE A 55 -2.13 1.89 6.96
CA PHE A 55 -1.55 0.83 6.11
C PHE A 55 -2.52 0.29 5.05
N PHE A 56 -3.83 0.51 5.19
CA PHE A 56 -4.83 0.03 4.24
C PHE A 56 -5.20 1.08 3.18
N ARG A 57 -4.52 2.24 3.18
CA ARG A 57 -4.91 3.38 2.33
C ARG A 57 -4.01 3.60 1.12
N PHE A 58 -3.04 2.73 0.90
CA PHE A 58 -2.06 2.87 -0.18
C PHE A 58 -2.38 2.00 -1.41
N ALA A 59 -3.65 1.64 -1.57
CA ALA A 59 -4.18 0.89 -2.71
C ALA A 59 -3.31 -0.33 -3.10
N GLU A 60 -2.85 -0.39 -4.34
CA GLU A 60 -2.02 -1.48 -4.89
C GLU A 60 -0.54 -1.41 -4.51
N HIS A 61 -0.12 -0.41 -3.76
CA HIS A 61 1.29 -0.17 -3.46
C HIS A 61 1.83 -1.02 -2.30
N SER A 62 3.15 -1.01 -2.13
CA SER A 62 3.83 -1.69 -1.04
C SER A 62 3.99 -0.77 0.17
N VAL A 63 3.52 -1.22 1.32
CA VAL A 63 3.68 -0.52 2.60
C VAL A 63 4.77 -1.20 3.44
N VAL A 64 5.73 -0.42 3.89
CA VAL A 64 6.82 -0.88 4.77
C VAL A 64 6.71 -0.18 6.11
N VAL A 65 6.64 -0.96 7.17
CA VAL A 65 6.65 -0.48 8.55
C VAL A 65 7.99 -0.86 9.17
N PRO A 66 8.91 0.09 9.38
CA PRO A 66 10.15 -0.18 10.10
C PRO A 66 9.89 -0.70 11.52
N VAL A 67 10.67 -1.66 11.99
CA VAL A 67 10.49 -2.23 13.34
C VAL A 67 10.56 -1.19 14.45
N VAL A 68 11.31 -0.11 14.26
CA VAL A 68 11.41 1.00 15.20
C VAL A 68 10.06 1.69 15.40
N VAL A 69 9.22 1.76 14.38
CA VAL A 69 7.86 2.32 14.47
C VAL A 69 7.00 1.48 15.43
N ILE A 70 7.11 0.16 15.37
CA ILE A 70 6.41 -0.73 16.31
C ILE A 70 6.88 -0.48 17.75
N THR A 71 8.19 -0.30 17.95
CA THR A 71 8.76 0.00 19.27
C THR A 71 8.25 1.34 19.81
N GLU A 72 8.12 2.35 18.95
CA GLU A 72 7.57 3.65 19.33
C GLU A 72 6.08 3.59 19.65
N LEU A 73 5.29 2.86 18.85
CA LEU A 73 3.88 2.62 19.13
C LEU A 73 3.71 1.92 20.48
N GLU A 74 4.57 0.93 20.80
CA GLU A 74 4.54 0.26 22.09
C GLU A 74 4.85 1.21 23.25
N ALA A 75 5.84 2.06 23.11
CA ALA A 75 6.19 3.09 24.10
C ALA A 75 5.04 4.07 24.34
N LYS A 76 4.24 4.36 23.30
CA LYS A 76 3.09 5.27 23.35
C LYS A 76 1.77 4.63 23.81
N ARG A 77 1.69 3.30 23.98
CA ARG A 77 0.43 2.59 24.27
C ARG A 77 -0.27 3.03 25.56
N HIS A 78 0.45 3.64 26.49
CA HIS A 78 -0.07 4.17 27.77
C HIS A 78 -0.14 5.70 27.81
N ASP A 79 0.21 6.37 26.72
CA ASP A 79 0.09 7.81 26.60
C ASP A 79 -1.39 8.24 26.71
N PRO A 80 -1.74 9.28 27.51
CA PRO A 80 -3.12 9.72 27.70
C PRO A 80 -3.83 10.13 26.41
N GLU A 81 -3.12 10.74 25.46
CA GLU A 81 -3.69 11.28 24.23
C GLU A 81 -3.52 10.32 23.06
N LEU A 82 -2.32 9.76 22.89
CA LEU A 82 -1.95 8.94 21.73
C LEU A 82 -2.14 7.44 21.96
N GLY A 83 -2.30 7.01 23.21
CA GLY A 83 -2.33 5.58 23.56
C GLY A 83 -3.47 4.81 22.91
N TYR A 84 -4.60 5.46 22.65
CA TYR A 84 -5.69 4.83 21.93
C TYR A 84 -5.25 4.46 20.51
N PHE A 85 -4.69 5.39 19.77
CA PHE A 85 -4.23 5.21 18.38
C PHE A 85 -3.10 4.19 18.31
N ALA A 86 -2.12 4.27 19.21
CA ALA A 86 -1.02 3.32 19.30
C ALA A 86 -1.53 1.88 19.49
N ARG A 87 -2.48 1.66 20.42
CA ARG A 87 -3.07 0.33 20.65
C ARG A 87 -3.86 -0.17 19.45
N GLN A 88 -4.58 0.71 18.73
CA GLN A 88 -5.32 0.32 17.52
C GLN A 88 -4.37 -0.08 16.38
N ALA A 89 -3.31 0.70 16.14
CA ALA A 89 -2.31 0.37 15.12
C ALA A 89 -1.64 -0.99 15.42
N LEU A 90 -1.21 -1.21 16.67
CA LEU A 90 -0.63 -2.50 17.10
C LEU A 90 -1.63 -3.67 16.95
N ARG A 91 -2.92 -3.44 17.22
CA ARG A 91 -3.96 -4.45 17.04
C ARG A 91 -4.11 -4.85 15.57
N HIS A 92 -4.15 -3.88 14.66
CA HIS A 92 -4.24 -4.18 13.23
C HIS A 92 -3.02 -4.96 12.72
N LEU A 93 -1.82 -4.64 13.20
CA LEU A 93 -0.63 -5.44 12.89
C LEU A 93 -0.73 -6.87 13.45
N ASP A 94 -1.29 -7.04 14.66
CA ASP A 94 -1.49 -8.37 15.24
C ASP A 94 -2.57 -9.17 14.50
N GLU A 95 -3.66 -8.53 14.06
CA GLU A 95 -4.69 -9.14 13.21
C GLU A 95 -4.07 -9.68 11.91
N LEU A 96 -3.27 -8.87 11.20
CA LEU A 96 -2.54 -9.30 10.00
C LEU A 96 -1.56 -10.45 10.31
N ARG A 97 -0.86 -10.39 11.46
CA ARG A 97 0.03 -11.47 11.88
C ARG A 97 -0.73 -12.78 12.14
N VAL A 98 -1.90 -12.71 12.75
CA VAL A 98 -2.74 -13.89 13.02
C VAL A 98 -3.23 -14.50 11.71
N GLU A 99 -3.63 -13.66 10.75
CA GLU A 99 -4.16 -14.11 9.46
C GLU A 99 -3.07 -14.71 8.55
N HIS A 100 -1.88 -14.09 8.50
CA HIS A 100 -0.83 -14.42 7.53
C HIS A 100 0.41 -15.11 8.15
N GLY A 101 0.47 -15.20 9.48
CA GLY A 101 1.56 -15.85 10.24
C GLY A 101 2.74 -14.92 10.49
N ARG A 102 3.43 -14.44 9.46
CA ARG A 102 4.64 -13.59 9.56
C ARG A 102 4.43 -12.29 8.81
N LEU A 103 4.99 -11.19 9.36
CA LEU A 103 4.92 -9.87 8.73
C LEU A 103 6.27 -9.36 8.19
N ASP A 104 7.33 -10.11 8.33
CA ASP A 104 8.65 -9.79 7.73
C ASP A 104 8.71 -10.12 6.22
N PHE A 105 7.66 -10.72 5.69
CA PHE A 105 7.38 -10.87 4.26
C PHE A 105 6.15 -10.05 3.88
N PRO A 106 6.03 -9.62 2.62
CA PRO A 106 4.85 -8.91 2.13
C PRO A 106 3.58 -9.75 2.31
N VAL A 107 2.59 -9.21 3.02
CA VAL A 107 1.25 -9.77 3.17
C VAL A 107 0.22 -8.87 2.49
N PRO A 108 -0.84 -9.42 1.89
CA PRO A 108 -1.83 -8.61 1.19
C PRO A 108 -2.61 -7.71 2.16
N VAL A 109 -2.83 -6.46 1.76
CA VAL A 109 -3.62 -5.48 2.52
C VAL A 109 -4.53 -4.70 1.57
N GLY A 110 -5.81 -5.04 1.57
CA GLY A 110 -6.82 -4.33 0.76
C GLY A 110 -6.45 -4.26 -0.74
N ALA A 111 -7.19 -3.62 -1.54
CA ALA A 111 -7.05 -3.21 -2.96
C ALA A 111 -5.81 -3.66 -3.78
N GLY A 112 -5.22 -4.82 -3.49
CA GLY A 112 -4.05 -5.36 -4.19
C GLY A 112 -2.69 -4.95 -3.62
N GLY A 113 -2.66 -4.09 -2.60
CA GLY A 113 -1.44 -3.67 -1.93
C GLY A 113 -0.86 -4.72 -1.00
N THR A 114 0.35 -4.47 -0.53
CA THR A 114 1.04 -5.33 0.43
C THR A 114 1.57 -4.54 1.62
N LEU A 115 1.72 -5.24 2.76
CA LEU A 115 2.39 -4.70 3.94
C LEU A 115 3.48 -5.67 4.39
N ARG A 116 4.63 -5.12 4.81
CA ARG A 116 5.64 -5.87 5.56
C ARG A 116 6.24 -5.04 6.68
N VAL A 117 6.71 -5.73 7.69
CA VAL A 117 7.53 -5.14 8.75
C VAL A 117 9.01 -5.32 8.38
N GLU A 118 9.74 -4.22 8.27
CA GLU A 118 11.16 -4.27 7.98
C GLU A 118 11.96 -4.38 9.28
N LEU A 119 12.62 -5.52 9.46
CA LEU A 119 13.42 -5.84 10.65
C LEU A 119 14.90 -5.48 10.50
N ALA A 120 15.38 -5.45 9.26
CA ALA A 120 16.76 -5.17 8.88
C ALA A 120 16.94 -3.71 8.42
N ASN A 121 18.10 -3.42 7.82
CA ASN A 121 18.37 -2.14 7.15
C ASN A 121 18.27 -0.92 8.08
N THR A 122 18.50 -1.12 9.38
CA THR A 122 18.44 -0.07 10.41
C THR A 122 19.82 0.51 10.74
N ASP A 123 20.89 0.04 10.10
CA ASP A 123 22.22 0.59 10.27
C ASP A 123 22.39 1.90 9.49
N ALA A 124 23.13 2.85 10.04
CA ALA A 124 23.33 4.15 9.40
C ALA A 124 24.51 4.19 8.44
N SER A 125 25.06 3.08 8.00
CA SER A 125 26.19 3.05 7.06
C SER A 125 25.87 3.74 5.73
N VAL A 126 24.60 3.76 5.35
CA VAL A 126 24.09 4.41 4.14
C VAL A 126 23.78 5.89 4.32
N LEU A 127 23.83 6.39 5.56
CA LEU A 127 23.47 7.78 5.88
C LEU A 127 24.72 8.64 6.09
N PRO A 128 24.62 9.97 5.83
CA PRO A 128 25.70 10.91 6.17
C PRO A 128 26.05 10.87 7.65
N ALA A 129 27.34 11.00 7.96
CA ALA A 129 27.87 10.88 9.33
C ALA A 129 27.30 11.90 10.35
N GLY A 130 26.61 12.94 9.89
CA GLY A 130 25.93 13.92 10.73
C GLY A 130 24.61 13.45 11.35
N LEU A 131 24.05 12.34 10.87
CA LEU A 131 22.83 11.77 11.43
C LEU A 131 23.16 10.77 12.53
N ARG A 132 22.51 10.92 13.69
CA ARG A 132 22.76 10.10 14.88
C ARG A 132 21.97 8.80 14.83
N LEU A 133 22.63 7.66 14.96
CA LEU A 133 22.00 6.33 15.04
C LEU A 133 21.03 6.13 16.20
N SER A 134 21.15 6.94 17.26
CA SER A 134 20.29 6.85 18.43
C SER A 134 18.90 7.44 18.22
N ASP A 135 18.69 8.12 17.11
CA ASP A 135 17.42 8.76 16.75
C ASP A 135 16.56 7.76 15.96
N ASN A 136 15.33 7.58 16.38
CA ASN A 136 14.38 6.68 15.69
C ASN A 136 14.09 7.15 14.27
N ASP A 137 13.98 8.45 14.04
CA ASP A 137 13.87 9.05 12.70
C ASP A 137 15.00 8.57 11.79
N THR A 138 16.22 8.57 12.30
CA THR A 138 17.40 8.13 11.54
C THR A 138 17.29 6.66 11.13
N ARG A 139 16.70 5.82 11.97
CA ARG A 139 16.48 4.39 11.63
C ARG A 139 15.42 4.23 10.54
N ILE A 140 14.35 5.04 10.57
CA ILE A 140 13.34 5.05 9.52
C ILE A 140 13.95 5.52 8.19
N LEU A 141 14.75 6.60 8.23
CA LEU A 141 15.48 7.12 7.07
C LEU A 141 16.46 6.08 6.51
N SER A 142 17.13 5.32 7.39
CA SER A 142 18.05 4.26 6.98
C SER A 142 17.31 3.16 6.21
N VAL A 143 16.19 2.69 6.71
CA VAL A 143 15.35 1.69 6.01
C VAL A 143 14.97 2.22 4.63
N ALA A 144 14.46 3.43 4.53
CA ALA A 144 14.04 4.01 3.25
C ALA A 144 15.21 4.16 2.28
N THR A 145 16.39 4.56 2.77
CA THR A 145 17.59 4.73 1.95
C THR A 145 18.09 3.38 1.41
N HIS A 146 18.10 2.31 2.21
CA HIS A 146 18.47 0.98 1.74
C HIS A 146 17.52 0.49 0.66
N LEU A 147 16.21 0.62 0.87
CA LEU A 147 15.20 0.21 -0.12
C LEU A 147 15.36 0.97 -1.44
N ALA A 148 15.68 2.27 -1.37
CA ALA A 148 15.93 3.07 -2.57
C ALA A 148 17.23 2.63 -3.28
N GLN A 149 18.28 2.26 -2.54
CA GLN A 149 19.52 1.71 -3.09
C GLN A 149 19.30 0.33 -3.74
N ASP A 150 18.34 -0.45 -3.24
CA ASP A 150 17.90 -1.72 -3.82
C ASP A 150 17.04 -1.53 -5.09
N GLY A 151 16.86 -0.28 -5.53
CA GLY A 151 16.18 0.06 -6.79
C GLY A 151 14.66 0.21 -6.66
N GLN A 152 14.12 0.28 -5.43
CA GLN A 152 12.69 0.53 -5.23
C GLN A 152 12.37 2.02 -5.33
N GLU A 153 11.21 2.36 -5.87
CA GLU A 153 10.68 3.73 -5.82
C GLU A 153 10.09 3.97 -4.43
N VAL A 154 10.87 4.65 -3.56
CA VAL A 154 10.53 4.81 -2.15
C VAL A 154 10.02 6.21 -1.85
N THR A 155 8.91 6.29 -1.13
CA THR A 155 8.37 7.52 -0.55
C THR A 155 8.21 7.35 0.95
N ILE A 156 8.78 8.26 1.74
CA ILE A 156 8.53 8.35 3.18
C ILE A 156 7.24 9.12 3.39
N VAL A 157 6.35 8.57 4.20
CA VAL A 157 5.11 9.24 4.58
C VAL A 157 5.18 9.60 6.07
N SER A 158 5.06 10.90 6.36
CA SER A 158 5.14 11.40 7.74
C SER A 158 4.31 12.67 7.93
N LYS A 159 3.71 12.85 9.10
CA LYS A 159 3.11 14.13 9.51
C LYS A 159 4.17 15.09 10.09
N ASP A 160 5.35 14.57 10.43
CA ASP A 160 6.42 15.38 10.98
C ASP A 160 7.22 16.12 9.89
N LEU A 161 7.17 17.44 9.93
CA LEU A 161 7.89 18.26 8.95
C LEU A 161 9.43 18.05 9.01
N PRO A 162 10.09 18.02 10.19
CA PRO A 162 11.51 17.69 10.29
C PRO A 162 11.89 16.36 9.63
N MET A 163 11.07 15.31 9.77
CA MET A 163 11.29 14.04 9.12
C MET A 163 11.29 14.19 7.59
N ARG A 164 10.29 14.87 7.03
CA ARG A 164 10.20 15.11 5.58
C ARG A 164 11.37 15.93 5.05
N VAL A 165 11.82 16.96 5.80
CA VAL A 165 12.99 17.75 5.41
C VAL A 165 14.27 16.92 5.43
N LYS A 166 14.48 16.07 6.45
CA LYS A 166 15.62 15.14 6.51
C LYS A 166 15.60 14.17 5.32
N ALA A 167 14.45 13.58 5.02
CA ALA A 167 14.27 12.65 3.90
C ALA A 167 14.61 13.32 2.55
N ALA A 168 14.05 14.49 2.30
CA ALA A 168 14.34 15.25 1.08
C ALA A 168 15.82 15.63 0.95
N SER A 169 16.50 15.92 2.07
CA SER A 169 17.94 16.20 2.09
C SER A 169 18.82 14.98 1.76
N LEU A 170 18.26 13.77 1.91
CA LEU A 170 18.89 12.51 1.49
C LEU A 170 18.56 12.12 0.03
N GLY A 171 17.75 12.92 -0.67
CA GLY A 171 17.29 12.62 -2.02
C GLY A 171 16.13 11.64 -2.08
N LEU A 172 15.46 11.37 -0.95
CA LEU A 172 14.27 10.53 -0.88
C LEU A 172 13.02 11.37 -1.15
N HIS A 173 12.02 10.75 -1.78
CA HIS A 173 10.69 11.34 -1.83
C HIS A 173 10.06 11.32 -0.43
N ALA A 174 9.38 12.40 -0.07
CA ALA A 174 8.71 12.52 1.22
C ALA A 174 7.37 13.24 1.06
N GLU A 175 6.32 12.67 1.60
CA GLU A 175 4.95 13.18 1.51
C GLU A 175 4.34 13.36 2.89
N GLU A 176 3.47 14.37 3.00
CA GLU A 176 2.63 14.55 4.17
C GLU A 176 1.44 13.61 4.14
N TYR A 177 1.13 12.95 5.26
CA TYR A 177 -0.06 12.15 5.38
C TYR A 177 -1.30 13.02 5.57
N LEU A 178 -2.17 13.07 4.57
CA LEU A 178 -3.36 13.93 4.51
C LEU A 178 -4.69 13.14 4.57
N ALA A 179 -4.74 12.00 5.24
CA ALA A 179 -5.92 11.13 5.27
C ALA A 179 -7.20 11.80 5.81
N GLU A 180 -7.06 12.86 6.59
CA GLU A 180 -8.19 13.65 7.08
C GLU A 180 -8.97 14.34 5.95
N GLN A 181 -8.35 14.52 4.78
CA GLN A 181 -8.99 15.12 3.61
C GLN A 181 -9.69 14.11 2.68
N ALA A 182 -9.49 12.81 2.90
CA ALA A 182 -10.08 11.76 2.05
C ALA A 182 -11.53 11.41 2.40
N VAL A 183 -12.12 12.03 3.40
CA VAL A 183 -13.54 11.90 3.72
C VAL A 183 -14.23 13.26 3.58
N ASP A 184 -14.12 13.87 2.41
CA ASP A 184 -15.16 14.81 2.01
C ASP A 184 -16.38 13.98 1.57
N SER A 185 -17.07 13.43 2.57
CA SER A 185 -18.36 12.79 2.38
C SER A 185 -19.45 13.82 2.07
N GLY A 186 -19.09 15.11 1.96
CA GLY A 186 -20.04 16.21 1.92
C GLY A 186 -20.83 16.36 3.24
N TRP A 187 -20.51 15.54 4.24
CA TRP A 187 -21.19 15.61 5.53
C TRP A 187 -20.46 16.58 6.46
N THR A 188 -21.03 17.76 6.62
CA THR A 188 -20.48 18.83 7.48
C THR A 188 -20.74 18.60 8.97
N GLY A 189 -21.42 17.51 9.34
CA GLY A 189 -21.95 17.32 10.70
C GLY A 189 -23.20 18.13 10.98
N ILE A 190 -23.69 18.89 10.00
CA ILE A 190 -24.87 19.73 10.10
C ILE A 190 -25.88 19.20 9.05
N ALA A 191 -27.08 18.88 9.49
CA ALA A 191 -28.19 18.59 8.61
C ALA A 191 -29.21 19.73 8.75
N ASP A 192 -29.57 20.35 7.62
CA ASP A 192 -30.63 21.30 7.58
C ASP A 192 -31.99 20.56 7.57
N LEU A 193 -32.72 20.67 8.66
CA LEU A 193 -34.06 20.16 8.80
C LEU A 193 -35.06 21.31 8.59
N ASN A 194 -35.86 21.23 7.53
CA ASN A 194 -37.01 22.12 7.38
C ASN A 194 -38.13 21.60 8.25
N VAL A 195 -38.37 22.28 9.37
CA VAL A 195 -39.47 22.01 10.30
C VAL A 195 -40.52 23.10 10.23
N SER A 196 -41.76 22.75 10.39
CA SER A 196 -42.86 23.75 10.49
C SER A 196 -42.86 24.43 11.88
N GLY A 197 -43.50 25.59 11.97
CA GLY A 197 -43.65 26.25 13.27
C GLY A 197 -44.40 25.39 14.30
N ASP A 198 -45.31 24.53 13.84
CA ASP A 198 -46.07 23.62 14.67
C ASP A 198 -45.18 22.50 15.24
N ASP A 199 -44.27 21.94 14.44
CA ASP A 199 -43.27 20.94 14.90
C ASP A 199 -42.37 21.51 15.99
N ILE A 200 -42.00 22.79 15.87
CA ILE A 200 -41.17 23.46 16.89
C ILE A 200 -41.96 23.65 18.19
N SER A 201 -43.26 24.03 18.09
CA SER A 201 -44.11 24.20 19.27
C SER A 201 -44.32 22.87 20.02
N ASP A 202 -44.56 21.78 19.30
CA ASP A 202 -44.73 20.45 19.86
C ASP A 202 -43.47 19.96 20.60
N LEU A 203 -42.28 20.35 20.11
CA LEU A 203 -41.01 20.00 20.73
C LEU A 203 -40.80 20.70 22.10
N TYR A 204 -41.25 21.96 22.21
CA TYR A 204 -41.20 22.70 23.48
C TYR A 204 -42.29 22.29 24.48
N GLU A 205 -43.45 21.81 23.98
CA GLU A 205 -44.52 21.31 24.86
C GLU A 205 -44.24 19.92 25.42
N SER A 206 -43.46 19.07 24.71
CA SER A 206 -43.10 17.73 25.14
C SER A 206 -42.00 17.68 26.21
N GLU A 207 -41.26 18.75 26.43
CA GLU A 207 -40.22 18.84 27.46
C GLU A 207 -40.73 19.22 28.87
N VAL A 208 -42.04 19.40 29.05
CA VAL A 208 -42.68 19.84 30.31
C VAL A 208 -43.57 18.73 30.90
N ALA A 209 -43.19 17.46 30.76
CA ALA A 209 -43.87 16.37 31.39
C ALA A 209 -42.93 15.47 32.18
#